data_4d1eefbb770fb00c61b7fa037983052f
#
_entry.id   4d1eefbb770fb00c61b7fa037983052f
#
_cell.length_a   1.000
_cell.length_b   1.000
_cell.length_c   1.000
_cell.angle_alpha   90.00
_cell.angle_beta   90.00
_cell.angle_gamma   90.00
#
_symmetry.space_group_name_H-M   'P 1'
#
loop_
_entity.id
_entity.type
_entity.pdbx_description
1 polymer ?
#
loop_
_entity_poly.entity_id
_entity_poly.type
_entity_poly.pdbx_seq_one_letter_code
_entity_poly.pdbx_strand_id
1 'polypeptide(L)'
;MELMITLSLAAVILGIGVPAFRDFGRDGRLTGAANEMLVTLITARNEAVRRQARTSFCSSSTPDSSLAVCDASATQGYIAFVDTNGNCQREASEELVQSMVSHTEIYQRDNMDCIGYLPNGFRVVIDGQPANAHAVFCDKRGIAKVKDGTSHSYARGVEIVSTGRAAVTRLYDDINLWAGGGTPVTCP
;
A
#
# COMPACT_ATOMS: atom_id res chain seq x y z
N MET A 1 17.55 49.44 -9.56
CA MET A 1 17.84 48.42 -10.58
C MET A 1 18.01 47.02 -9.95
N GLU A 2 18.83 46.85 -8.91
CA GLU A 2 19.14 45.57 -8.30
C GLU A 2 17.90 44.88 -7.71
N LEU A 3 17.00 45.64 -7.07
CA LEU A 3 15.77 45.09 -6.45
C LEU A 3 14.81 44.51 -7.50
N MET A 4 14.72 45.09 -8.68
CA MET A 4 13.89 44.56 -9.77
C MET A 4 14.45 43.27 -10.37
N ILE A 5 15.78 43.16 -10.47
CA ILE A 5 16.45 41.97 -10.97
C ILE A 5 16.27 40.80 -9.97
N THR A 6 16.43 41.06 -8.68
CA THR A 6 16.26 40.02 -7.65
C THR A 6 14.83 39.52 -7.56
N LEU A 7 13.84 40.41 -7.66
CA LEU A 7 12.43 40.04 -7.69
C LEU A 7 12.06 39.21 -8.93
N SER A 8 12.58 39.59 -10.11
CA SER A 8 12.32 38.82 -11.33
C SER A 8 12.97 37.43 -11.30
N LEU A 9 14.18 37.29 -10.79
CA LEU A 9 14.83 36.00 -10.57
C LEU A 9 14.08 35.12 -9.57
N ALA A 10 13.65 35.73 -8.46
CA ALA A 10 12.84 35.00 -7.45
C ALA A 10 11.51 34.50 -8.04
N ALA A 11 10.84 35.33 -8.85
CA ALA A 11 9.59 34.95 -9.49
C ALA A 11 9.77 33.77 -10.48
N VAL A 12 10.86 33.75 -11.24
CA VAL A 12 11.18 32.61 -12.14
C VAL A 12 11.46 31.33 -11.36
N ILE A 13 12.30 31.42 -10.32
CA ILE A 13 12.65 30.26 -9.49
C ILE A 13 11.40 29.68 -8.80
N LEU A 14 10.54 30.53 -8.24
CA LEU A 14 9.31 30.10 -7.60
C LEU A 14 8.29 29.52 -8.61
N GLY A 15 8.22 30.10 -9.81
CA GLY A 15 7.32 29.63 -10.87
C GLY A 15 7.61 28.19 -11.34
N ILE A 16 8.88 27.79 -11.37
CA ILE A 16 9.31 26.45 -11.78
C ILE A 16 9.47 25.51 -10.58
N GLY A 17 10.02 26.01 -9.48
CA GLY A 17 10.36 25.20 -8.31
C GLY A 17 9.14 24.68 -7.54
N VAL A 18 8.11 25.50 -7.36
CA VAL A 18 6.93 25.11 -6.57
C VAL A 18 6.18 23.92 -7.17
N PRO A 19 5.86 23.85 -8.49
CA PRO A 19 5.18 22.68 -9.04
C PRO A 19 6.02 21.40 -8.93
N ALA A 20 7.34 21.49 -9.22
CA ALA A 20 8.24 20.34 -9.11
C ALA A 20 8.31 19.79 -7.67
N PHE A 21 8.36 20.67 -6.67
CA PHE A 21 8.40 20.27 -5.27
C PHE A 21 7.09 19.59 -4.81
N ARG A 22 5.95 20.04 -5.33
CA ARG A 22 4.65 19.40 -5.03
C ARG A 22 4.59 17.97 -5.57
N ASP A 23 5.06 17.72 -6.78
CA ASP A 23 5.06 16.38 -7.37
C ASP A 23 6.02 15.45 -6.64
N PHE A 24 7.20 15.95 -6.26
CA PHE A 24 8.13 15.19 -5.42
C PHE A 24 7.50 14.80 -4.06
N GLY A 25 6.79 15.72 -3.40
CA GLY A 25 6.10 15.44 -2.15
C GLY A 25 4.98 14.40 -2.29
N ARG A 26 4.25 14.40 -3.42
CA ARG A 26 3.23 13.38 -3.72
C ARG A 26 3.84 12.00 -3.94
N ASP A 27 4.92 11.94 -4.71
CA ASP A 27 5.64 10.68 -4.96
C ASP A 27 6.23 10.11 -3.69
N GLY A 28 6.73 10.96 -2.80
CA GLY A 28 7.21 10.58 -1.48
C GLY A 28 6.12 9.95 -0.63
N ARG A 29 4.92 10.55 -0.60
CA ARG A 29 3.78 10.00 0.16
C ARG A 29 3.32 8.64 -0.37
N LEU A 30 3.18 8.47 -1.68
CA LEU A 30 2.80 7.19 -2.29
C LEU A 30 3.83 6.10 -2.01
N THR A 31 5.12 6.44 -2.13
CA THR A 31 6.20 5.52 -1.80
C THR A 31 6.20 5.16 -0.31
N GLY A 32 5.93 6.14 0.56
CA GLY A 32 5.79 5.93 2.00
C GLY A 32 4.68 4.94 2.32
N ALA A 33 3.48 5.13 1.78
CA ALA A 33 2.33 4.25 2.00
C ALA A 33 2.58 2.81 1.53
N ALA A 34 3.16 2.64 0.34
CA ALA A 34 3.51 1.31 -0.17
C ALA A 34 4.57 0.62 0.68
N ASN A 35 5.58 1.36 1.15
CA ASN A 35 6.61 0.82 2.04
C ASN A 35 6.06 0.49 3.43
N GLU A 36 5.13 1.27 3.96
CA GLU A 36 4.48 1.00 5.24
C GLU A 36 3.69 -0.32 5.19
N MET A 37 2.92 -0.55 4.11
CA MET A 37 2.27 -1.83 3.87
C MET A 37 3.30 -2.97 3.78
N LEU A 38 4.38 -2.78 3.02
CA LEU A 38 5.44 -3.77 2.90
C LEU A 38 6.05 -4.13 4.26
N VAL A 39 6.34 -3.14 5.10
CA VAL A 39 6.87 -3.35 6.46
C VAL A 39 5.86 -4.11 7.32
N THR A 40 4.56 -3.77 7.24
CA THR A 40 3.51 -4.47 8.01
C THR A 40 3.40 -5.94 7.59
N LEU A 41 3.48 -6.23 6.28
CA LEU A 41 3.49 -7.60 5.76
C LEU A 41 4.73 -8.40 6.20
N ILE A 42 5.91 -7.77 6.15
CA ILE A 42 7.16 -8.39 6.61
C ILE A 42 7.10 -8.65 8.11
N THR A 43 6.56 -7.72 8.89
CA THR A 43 6.38 -7.88 10.34
C THR A 43 5.43 -9.04 10.64
N ALA A 44 4.27 -9.10 9.97
CA ALA A 44 3.32 -10.21 10.12
C ALA A 44 4.00 -11.56 9.83
N ARG A 45 4.74 -11.66 8.73
CA ARG A 45 5.48 -12.87 8.37
C ARG A 45 6.52 -13.26 9.41
N ASN A 46 7.31 -12.30 9.89
CA ASN A 46 8.34 -12.53 10.90
C ASN A 46 7.73 -12.97 12.24
N GLU A 47 6.60 -12.38 12.63
CA GLU A 47 5.87 -12.77 13.84
C GLU A 47 5.31 -14.19 13.73
N ALA A 48 4.82 -14.61 12.55
CA ALA A 48 4.39 -15.99 12.32
C ALA A 48 5.53 -16.99 12.57
N VAL A 49 6.72 -16.69 12.02
CA VAL A 49 7.91 -17.55 12.22
C VAL A 49 8.40 -17.50 13.66
N ARG A 50 8.48 -16.31 14.26
CA ARG A 50 8.97 -16.12 15.62
C ARG A 50 8.11 -16.79 16.68
N ARG A 51 6.78 -16.69 16.53
CA ARG A 51 5.81 -17.24 17.50
C ARG A 51 5.44 -18.68 17.20
N GLN A 52 5.85 -19.23 16.06
CA GLN A 52 5.42 -20.54 15.56
C GLN A 52 3.89 -20.65 15.53
N ALA A 53 3.22 -19.53 15.22
CA ALA A 53 1.76 -19.41 15.15
C ALA A 53 1.37 -18.71 13.84
N ARG A 54 0.16 -18.97 13.38
CA ARG A 54 -0.36 -18.25 12.22
C ARG A 54 -0.55 -16.77 12.57
N THR A 55 -0.19 -15.88 11.63
CA THR A 55 -0.57 -14.48 11.64
C THR A 55 -1.38 -14.16 10.40
N SER A 56 -2.27 -13.20 10.51
CA SER A 56 -3.09 -12.75 9.39
C SER A 56 -3.00 -11.23 9.23
N PHE A 57 -3.17 -10.79 7.99
CA PHE A 57 -3.16 -9.39 7.57
C PHE A 57 -4.42 -9.12 6.77
N CYS A 58 -5.18 -8.11 7.12
CA CYS A 58 -6.44 -7.75 6.46
C CYS A 58 -6.67 -6.24 6.45
N SER A 59 -7.59 -5.79 5.58
CA SER A 59 -8.12 -4.43 5.61
C SER A 59 -8.93 -4.19 6.88
N SER A 60 -8.96 -2.97 7.39
CA SER A 60 -9.70 -2.59 8.59
C SER A 60 -10.28 -1.18 8.46
N SER A 61 -11.52 -1.02 8.93
CA SER A 61 -12.19 0.26 9.03
C SER A 61 -11.79 1.07 10.28
N THR A 62 -11.12 0.45 11.23
CA THR A 62 -10.67 1.06 12.49
C THR A 62 -9.23 0.65 12.84
N PRO A 63 -8.25 0.84 11.93
CA PRO A 63 -6.90 0.31 12.10
C PRO A 63 -6.14 0.92 13.30
N ASP A 64 -6.53 2.10 13.75
CA ASP A 64 -5.97 2.82 14.89
C ASP A 64 -6.58 2.39 16.25
N SER A 65 -7.61 1.55 16.23
CA SER A 65 -8.27 1.04 17.43
C SER A 65 -7.53 -0.16 18.01
N SER A 66 -7.43 -0.25 19.33
CA SER A 66 -6.99 -1.47 20.01
C SER A 66 -7.93 -2.67 19.76
N LEU A 67 -9.18 -2.39 19.38
CA LEU A 67 -10.20 -3.37 19.02
C LEU A 67 -10.41 -3.44 17.50
N ALA A 68 -9.42 -3.08 16.71
CA ALA A 68 -9.48 -3.15 15.25
C ALA A 68 -9.90 -4.54 14.78
N VAL A 69 -10.79 -4.61 13.81
CA VAL A 69 -11.31 -5.85 13.21
C VAL A 69 -11.10 -5.83 11.70
N CYS A 70 -11.11 -7.02 11.09
CA CYS A 70 -11.05 -7.15 9.64
C CYS A 70 -12.36 -6.71 8.99
N ASP A 71 -12.24 -5.94 7.91
CA ASP A 71 -13.34 -5.50 7.06
C ASP A 71 -12.83 -5.41 5.62
N ALA A 72 -13.23 -6.39 4.79
CA ALA A 72 -12.77 -6.50 3.40
C ALA A 72 -13.17 -5.30 2.52
N SER A 73 -14.17 -4.53 2.93
CA SER A 73 -14.59 -3.31 2.21
C SER A 73 -13.87 -2.05 2.69
N ALA A 74 -13.02 -2.17 3.72
CA ALA A 74 -12.39 -1.01 4.34
C ALA A 74 -11.27 -0.43 3.48
N THR A 75 -11.17 0.89 3.53
CA THR A 75 -10.11 1.67 2.87
C THR A 75 -9.31 2.53 3.86
N GLN A 76 -9.64 2.43 5.15
CA GLN A 76 -9.03 3.25 6.21
C GLN A 76 -7.65 2.75 6.62
N GLY A 77 -7.33 1.50 6.33
CA GLY A 77 -6.02 0.93 6.58
C GLY A 77 -6.00 -0.58 6.69
N TYR A 78 -4.94 -1.10 7.25
CA TYR A 78 -4.70 -2.53 7.41
C TYR A 78 -4.25 -2.85 8.83
N ILE A 79 -4.50 -4.09 9.25
CA ILE A 79 -4.01 -4.64 10.49
C ILE A 79 -3.32 -5.99 10.27
N ALA A 80 -2.30 -6.28 11.09
CA ALA A 80 -1.69 -7.58 11.22
C ALA A 80 -1.89 -8.08 12.64
N PHE A 81 -2.29 -9.33 12.82
CA PHE A 81 -2.62 -9.91 14.12
C PHE A 81 -2.24 -11.40 14.18
N VAL A 82 -2.16 -11.93 15.40
CA VAL A 82 -1.96 -13.37 15.62
C VAL A 82 -3.31 -14.06 15.44
N ASP A 83 -3.44 -14.86 14.40
CA ASP A 83 -4.69 -15.54 14.01
C ASP A 83 -4.63 -17.00 14.48
N THR A 84 -5.08 -17.22 15.71
CA THR A 84 -4.92 -18.51 16.39
C THR A 84 -5.83 -19.60 15.85
N ASN A 85 -6.99 -19.24 15.36
CA ASN A 85 -7.98 -20.18 14.80
C ASN A 85 -7.94 -20.28 13.28
N GLY A 86 -7.21 -19.38 12.60
CA GLY A 86 -6.99 -19.40 11.17
C GLY A 86 -8.17 -18.91 10.33
N ASN A 87 -9.11 -18.17 10.93
CA ASN A 87 -10.35 -17.74 10.27
C ASN A 87 -10.24 -16.38 9.55
N CYS A 88 -9.08 -15.70 9.67
CA CYS A 88 -8.87 -14.36 9.09
C CYS A 88 -9.83 -13.29 9.63
N GLN A 89 -10.33 -13.46 10.83
CA GLN A 89 -11.12 -12.48 11.55
C GLN A 89 -10.46 -12.25 12.91
N ARG A 90 -10.11 -11.00 13.21
CA ARG A 90 -9.49 -10.72 14.49
C ARG A 90 -10.54 -10.68 15.61
N GLU A 91 -10.41 -11.57 16.57
CA GLU A 91 -11.16 -11.58 17.81
C GLU A 91 -10.45 -10.75 18.91
N ALA A 92 -11.21 -10.37 19.94
CA ALA A 92 -10.68 -9.58 21.06
C ALA A 92 -9.56 -10.28 21.86
N SER A 93 -9.51 -11.62 21.82
CA SER A 93 -8.46 -12.43 22.44
C SER A 93 -7.19 -12.52 21.62
N GLU A 94 -7.22 -12.10 20.37
CA GLU A 94 -6.10 -12.17 19.43
C GLU A 94 -5.28 -10.89 19.44
N GLU A 95 -3.97 -11.07 19.56
CA GLU A 95 -3.04 -9.96 19.70
C GLU A 95 -2.87 -9.20 18.38
N LEU A 96 -3.08 -7.89 18.43
CA LEU A 96 -2.72 -6.98 17.34
C LEU A 96 -1.19 -6.85 17.28
N VAL A 97 -0.60 -7.21 16.16
CA VAL A 97 0.85 -7.14 15.92
C VAL A 97 1.25 -5.75 15.42
N GLN A 98 0.56 -5.28 14.42
CA GLN A 98 0.83 -3.97 13.80
C GLN A 98 -0.41 -3.46 13.08
N SER A 99 -0.54 -2.16 12.98
CA SER A 99 -1.55 -1.50 12.16
C SER A 99 -0.92 -0.45 11.25
N MET A 100 -1.59 -0.19 10.15
CA MET A 100 -1.27 0.86 9.18
C MET A 100 -2.54 1.66 8.90
N VAL A 101 -2.49 2.97 9.10
CA VAL A 101 -3.59 3.87 8.78
C VAL A 101 -3.37 4.46 7.40
N SER A 102 -4.39 4.43 6.56
CA SER A 102 -4.33 5.05 5.23
C SER A 102 -4.21 6.56 5.33
N HIS A 103 -3.34 7.14 4.51
CA HIS A 103 -3.17 8.58 4.45
C HIS A 103 -4.28 9.25 3.65
N THR A 104 -4.73 10.41 4.09
CA THR A 104 -5.62 11.27 3.30
C THR A 104 -4.99 11.59 1.94
N GLU A 105 -5.78 11.64 0.88
CA GLU A 105 -5.37 11.83 -0.52
C GLU A 105 -4.63 10.64 -1.18
N ILE A 106 -4.47 9.51 -0.47
CA ILE A 106 -4.01 8.25 -1.05
C ILE A 106 -5.19 7.29 -1.11
N TYR A 107 -5.49 6.83 -2.30
CA TYR A 107 -6.50 5.81 -2.55
C TYR A 107 -5.80 4.46 -2.64
N GLN A 108 -6.37 3.47 -1.98
CA GLN A 108 -5.86 2.11 -2.05
C GLN A 108 -6.91 1.19 -2.66
N ARG A 109 -6.45 0.25 -3.45
CA ARG A 109 -7.23 -0.87 -3.96
C ARG A 109 -6.40 -2.13 -3.86
N ASP A 110 -7.04 -3.18 -3.45
CA ASP A 110 -6.44 -4.50 -3.39
C ASP A 110 -7.40 -5.58 -3.89
N ASN A 111 -6.89 -6.78 -4.08
CA ASN A 111 -7.65 -7.96 -4.44
C ASN A 111 -7.64 -9.01 -3.33
N MET A 112 -7.41 -8.59 -2.09
CA MET A 112 -7.23 -9.48 -0.97
C MET A 112 -8.19 -9.13 0.17
N ASP A 113 -8.94 -10.11 0.64
CA ASP A 113 -9.71 -9.96 1.87
C ASP A 113 -8.81 -10.21 3.08
N CYS A 114 -7.89 -11.18 2.97
CA CYS A 114 -6.96 -11.55 4.03
C CYS A 114 -5.73 -12.26 3.48
N ILE A 115 -4.59 -12.05 4.13
CA ILE A 115 -3.35 -12.78 3.88
C ILE A 115 -2.92 -13.45 5.18
N GLY A 116 -2.92 -14.78 5.21
CA GLY A 116 -2.37 -15.55 6.32
C GLY A 116 -0.92 -15.96 6.06
N TYR A 117 -0.08 -15.91 7.09
CA TYR A 117 1.27 -16.47 7.10
C TYR A 117 1.35 -17.64 8.05
N LEU A 118 1.92 -18.74 7.57
CA LEU A 118 2.19 -19.93 8.36
C LEU A 118 3.48 -19.78 9.21
N PRO A 119 3.70 -20.63 10.21
CA PRO A 119 4.93 -20.66 10.99
C PRO A 119 6.22 -20.83 10.17
N ASN A 120 6.13 -21.42 9.00
CA ASN A 120 7.26 -21.57 8.06
C ASN A 120 7.47 -20.33 7.18
N GLY A 121 6.68 -19.28 7.34
CA GLY A 121 6.76 -18.02 6.59
C GLY A 121 6.14 -18.06 5.20
N PHE A 122 5.49 -19.16 4.79
CA PHE A 122 4.73 -19.21 3.55
C PHE A 122 3.35 -18.58 3.74
N ARG A 123 2.84 -18.02 2.64
CA ARG A 123 1.47 -17.50 2.61
C ARG A 123 0.47 -18.66 2.56
N VAL A 124 -0.62 -18.54 3.29
CA VAL A 124 -1.80 -19.39 3.12
C VAL A 124 -2.56 -18.88 1.89
N VAL A 125 -2.77 -19.74 0.91
CA VAL A 125 -3.73 -19.48 -0.16
C VAL A 125 -5.09 -19.98 0.33
N ILE A 126 -6.01 -19.05 0.57
CA ILE A 126 -7.36 -19.35 1.00
C ILE A 126 -8.20 -19.62 -0.26
N ASP A 127 -9.09 -20.61 -0.21
CA ASP A 127 -9.97 -20.92 -1.33
C ASP A 127 -10.75 -19.68 -1.77
N GLY A 128 -10.75 -19.44 -3.08
CA GLY A 128 -11.37 -18.25 -3.67
C GLY A 128 -10.48 -16.99 -3.71
N GLN A 129 -9.32 -17.00 -3.04
CA GLN A 129 -8.36 -15.90 -3.12
C GLN A 129 -7.34 -16.12 -4.24
N PRO A 130 -6.86 -15.05 -4.90
CA PRO A 130 -5.86 -15.19 -5.96
C PRO A 130 -4.54 -15.73 -5.41
N ALA A 131 -3.83 -16.54 -6.22
CA ALA A 131 -2.51 -17.08 -5.87
C ALA A 131 -1.50 -15.96 -5.56
N ASN A 132 -1.57 -14.85 -6.30
CA ASN A 132 -0.83 -13.62 -6.01
C ASN A 132 -1.81 -12.55 -5.57
N ALA A 133 -1.55 -11.97 -4.41
CA ALA A 133 -2.28 -10.81 -3.92
C ALA A 133 -1.54 -9.54 -4.29
N HIS A 134 -2.28 -8.47 -4.51
CA HIS A 134 -1.70 -7.17 -4.80
C HIS A 134 -2.55 -6.04 -4.21
N ALA A 135 -1.87 -4.94 -3.90
CA ALA A 135 -2.49 -3.67 -3.57
C ALA A 135 -1.89 -2.57 -4.44
N VAL A 136 -2.70 -1.59 -4.81
CA VAL A 136 -2.30 -0.41 -5.56
C VAL A 136 -2.61 0.83 -4.75
N PHE A 137 -1.60 1.67 -4.56
CA PHE A 137 -1.69 2.98 -3.94
C PHE A 137 -1.57 4.04 -5.02
N CYS A 138 -2.55 4.92 -5.09
CA CYS A 138 -2.58 5.99 -6.07
C CYS A 138 -3.10 7.31 -5.47
N ASP A 139 -2.80 8.40 -6.14
CA ASP A 139 -3.38 9.71 -5.87
C ASP A 139 -4.27 10.15 -7.05
N LYS A 140 -4.69 11.39 -7.08
CA LYS A 140 -5.52 11.95 -8.15
C LYS A 140 -4.89 11.93 -9.55
N ARG A 141 -3.59 11.58 -9.69
CA ARG A 141 -2.93 11.36 -10.99
C ARG A 141 -3.24 9.98 -11.56
N GLY A 142 -3.82 9.10 -10.75
CA GLY A 142 -4.17 7.73 -11.13
C GLY A 142 -2.96 6.83 -11.34
N ILE A 143 -3.16 5.81 -12.20
CA ILE A 143 -2.14 4.83 -12.56
C ILE A 143 -1.39 5.18 -13.85
N ALA A 144 -1.61 6.38 -14.41
CA ALA A 144 -1.01 6.78 -15.67
C ALA A 144 0.53 6.64 -15.66
N LYS A 145 1.12 6.43 -16.86
CA LYS A 145 2.58 6.45 -17.04
C LYS A 145 3.12 7.84 -16.73
N VAL A 146 4.28 7.87 -16.09
CA VAL A 146 5.05 9.11 -15.92
C VAL A 146 5.52 9.60 -17.29
N LYS A 147 5.45 10.92 -17.54
CA LYS A 147 5.80 11.53 -18.81
C LYS A 147 7.32 11.73 -19.01
N ASP A 148 8.12 10.86 -18.43
CA ASP A 148 9.60 10.93 -18.49
C ASP A 148 10.22 9.90 -19.46
N GLY A 149 9.38 9.20 -20.25
CA GLY A 149 9.82 8.16 -21.17
C GLY A 149 10.10 6.80 -20.50
N THR A 150 9.96 6.69 -19.18
CA THR A 150 10.08 5.43 -18.46
C THR A 150 8.78 4.60 -18.51
N SER A 151 8.87 3.30 -18.21
CA SER A 151 7.69 2.45 -18.04
C SER A 151 7.10 2.52 -16.63
N HIS A 152 7.36 3.60 -15.89
CA HIS A 152 6.87 3.75 -14.53
C HIS A 152 5.48 4.38 -14.48
N SER A 153 4.71 3.98 -13.46
CA SER A 153 3.44 4.61 -13.10
C SER A 153 3.62 5.70 -12.04
N TYR A 154 2.67 6.64 -11.95
CA TYR A 154 2.54 7.51 -10.77
C TYR A 154 2.13 6.70 -9.53
N ALA A 155 1.36 5.64 -9.68
CA ALA A 155 0.98 4.76 -8.60
C ALA A 155 2.14 3.88 -8.07
N ARG A 156 1.91 3.22 -6.95
CA ARG A 156 2.79 2.20 -6.36
C ARG A 156 2.00 0.92 -6.18
N GLY A 157 2.55 -0.19 -6.61
CA GLY A 157 1.97 -1.50 -6.40
C GLY A 157 2.75 -2.28 -5.34
N VAL A 158 2.05 -3.06 -4.54
CA VAL A 158 2.64 -4.05 -3.64
C VAL A 158 2.12 -5.41 -4.08
N GLU A 159 3.01 -6.32 -4.43
CA GLU A 159 2.69 -7.70 -4.79
C GLU A 159 3.09 -8.63 -3.66
N ILE A 160 2.24 -9.61 -3.36
CA ILE A 160 2.50 -10.66 -2.39
C ILE A 160 2.31 -12.00 -3.10
N VAL A 161 3.40 -12.68 -3.37
CA VAL A 161 3.39 -13.99 -4.04
C VAL A 161 3.07 -15.13 -3.07
N SER A 162 2.72 -16.31 -3.60
CA SER A 162 2.35 -17.50 -2.81
C SER A 162 3.42 -17.96 -1.80
N THR A 163 4.70 -17.66 -2.05
CA THR A 163 5.80 -17.93 -1.10
C THR A 163 5.81 -17.01 0.11
N GLY A 164 4.91 -16.03 0.17
CA GLY A 164 4.84 -15.02 1.24
C GLY A 164 5.83 -13.86 1.08
N ARG A 165 6.57 -13.79 -0.04
CA ARG A 165 7.41 -12.63 -0.34
C ARG A 165 6.54 -11.47 -0.79
N ALA A 166 6.75 -10.31 -0.22
CA ALA A 166 6.15 -9.06 -0.68
C ALA A 166 7.20 -8.18 -1.37
N ALA A 167 6.79 -7.42 -2.38
CA ALA A 167 7.65 -6.48 -3.11
C ALA A 167 6.85 -5.27 -3.58
N VAL A 168 7.51 -4.11 -3.64
CA VAL A 168 6.93 -2.88 -4.21
C VAL A 168 7.36 -2.76 -5.67
N THR A 169 6.41 -2.41 -6.54
CA THR A 169 6.66 -2.10 -7.95
C THR A 169 6.17 -0.71 -8.33
N ARG A 170 6.80 -0.16 -9.36
CA ARG A 170 6.38 1.06 -10.06
C ARG A 170 6.07 0.81 -11.54
N LEU A 171 6.23 -0.44 -11.99
CA LEU A 171 6.01 -0.77 -13.40
C LEU A 171 4.55 -0.58 -13.76
N TYR A 172 4.31 0.21 -14.80
CA TYR A 172 2.97 0.55 -15.25
C TYR A 172 2.21 -0.70 -15.71
N ASP A 173 2.89 -1.60 -16.40
CA ASP A 173 2.24 -2.77 -17.00
C ASP A 173 1.73 -3.73 -15.92
N ASP A 174 2.50 -3.92 -14.83
CA ASP A 174 2.06 -4.71 -13.67
C ASP A 174 0.85 -4.06 -12.98
N ILE A 175 0.98 -2.77 -12.65
CA ILE A 175 -0.07 -2.03 -11.94
C ILE A 175 -1.34 -1.94 -12.78
N ASN A 176 -1.22 -1.72 -14.08
CA ASN A 176 -2.35 -1.65 -15.00
C ASN A 176 -3.07 -3.00 -15.14
N LEU A 177 -2.30 -4.11 -15.16
CA LEU A 177 -2.86 -5.46 -15.17
C LEU A 177 -3.67 -5.74 -13.90
N TRP A 178 -3.14 -5.38 -12.73
CA TRP A 178 -3.80 -5.57 -11.44
C TRP A 178 -5.05 -4.69 -11.28
N ALA A 179 -5.04 -3.56 -11.92
CA ALA A 179 -6.16 -2.63 -11.95
C ALA A 179 -7.31 -3.08 -12.87
N GLY A 180 -7.21 -4.26 -13.51
CA GLY A 180 -8.29 -4.84 -14.33
C GLY A 180 -8.18 -4.58 -15.83
N GLY A 181 -6.98 -4.30 -16.34
CA GLY A 181 -6.62 -4.32 -17.76
C GLY A 181 -7.63 -3.68 -18.72
N GLY A 182 -7.81 -2.36 -18.70
CA GLY A 182 -8.62 -1.69 -19.71
C GLY A 182 -9.56 -0.58 -19.24
N THR A 183 -9.94 -0.54 -18.00
CA THR A 183 -10.47 0.69 -17.40
C THR A 183 -9.38 1.30 -16.53
N PRO A 184 -9.02 2.58 -16.72
CA PRO A 184 -8.17 3.21 -15.73
C PRO A 184 -8.86 2.98 -14.38
N VAL A 185 -8.16 2.36 -13.42
CA VAL A 185 -8.61 2.41 -12.03
C VAL A 185 -8.68 3.90 -11.77
N THR A 186 -9.86 4.43 -11.87
CA THR A 186 -10.11 5.79 -11.49
C THR A 186 -9.82 5.81 -10.00
N CYS A 187 -8.61 6.22 -9.69
CA CYS A 187 -8.38 6.84 -8.40
C CYS A 187 -9.34 8.03 -8.39
N PRO A 188 -10.34 8.05 -7.55
CA PRO A 188 -11.36 9.06 -7.57
C PRO A 188 -10.79 10.45 -7.41
#